data_75782490455fe86852fad0c179c14227
#
_entry.id   75782490455fe86852fad0c179c14227
#
_cell.length_a   1.000
_cell.length_b   1.000
_cell.length_c   1.000
_cell.angle_alpha   90.00
_cell.angle_beta   90.00
_cell.angle_gamma   90.00
#
_symmetry.space_group_name_H-M   'P 1'
#
loop_
_entity.id
_entity.type
_entity.pdbx_description
1 polymer ?
#
loop_
_entity_poly.entity_id
_entity_poly.type
_entity_poly.pdbx_seq_one_letter_code
_entity_poly.pdbx_strand_id
1 'polypeptide(L)'
;MAKYAIGVDFGTLSCRALLVDVKTGEELATSVLDYPHSVMDEELPSGKKLGADWALQDPQDYLDVLKTTIPDVIKQSEVNAEDIIGLGLDFTACTVMPVKKDGTPLCFIDKFKDEPHAYVKLWKHHAAQAQATKLNEIAEKMNQDWLKLYGGKISSEWAIPKLWQILDEAPEVYDEADRFIEAADWIVWQMCGHEIRNSCCAGYKGMWNKKNGYPSDEFFKALDPRMEHVIDEKFSRDILPLGSKAGEVTAEFAAMTGLKEGTAVAVPIIDAHVFVPAVGITKPGEMLAIMGTSTCHMLLSEEEIPVPGISGVVADGILPGLYAYEAGQCCVGDHFQWFIDNCLPKSYYDEAEKQGVNIHKFLRQKCERKKPGESGLVALDWWNGVRSVLVDADLSGMMLGMTLRTKPEDIYRALIEATAYGTRMIIDVFRENGVDVNSFYAAGGISQKDPMTMQIYADVINMPIKIADCEQGGALGSAIYGACAAGAQKGGYDSLYDGAAALGKVKDKVYYPIPENVELYNKLFDEYKILHDYFGRGENNVMKRLKELKNS
;
A
#
# COMPACT_ATOMS: atom_id res chain seq x y z
N MET A 1 -22.22 26.60 -11.41
CA MET A 1 -22.04 26.45 -9.96
C MET A 1 -20.82 25.60 -9.73
N ALA A 2 -20.09 25.82 -8.64
CA ALA A 2 -18.98 24.95 -8.28
C ALA A 2 -19.50 23.54 -7.99
N LYS A 3 -18.68 22.54 -8.29
CA LYS A 3 -18.98 21.13 -8.04
C LYS A 3 -17.85 20.51 -7.24
N TYR A 4 -18.21 19.58 -6.37
CA TYR A 4 -17.31 19.02 -5.38
C TYR A 4 -17.33 17.49 -5.43
N ALA A 5 -16.21 16.89 -5.03
CA ALA A 5 -16.12 15.46 -4.81
C ALA A 5 -15.55 15.17 -3.41
N ILE A 6 -15.97 14.07 -2.82
CA ILE A 6 -15.38 13.58 -1.57
C ILE A 6 -14.51 12.36 -1.89
N GLY A 7 -13.29 12.38 -1.36
CA GLY A 7 -12.43 11.21 -1.29
C GLY A 7 -12.33 10.71 0.14
N VAL A 8 -12.36 9.39 0.31
CA VAL A 8 -12.25 8.73 1.62
C VAL A 8 -11.09 7.74 1.57
N ASP A 9 -10.10 7.93 2.43
CA ASP A 9 -8.92 7.06 2.56
C ASP A 9 -9.03 6.23 3.84
N PHE A 10 -9.18 4.92 3.68
CA PHE A 10 -9.20 3.94 4.77
C PHE A 10 -7.80 3.37 5.00
N GLY A 11 -7.05 4.03 5.86
CA GLY A 11 -5.73 3.55 6.27
C GLY A 11 -5.79 2.43 7.31
N THR A 12 -4.62 2.03 7.83
CA THR A 12 -4.50 0.95 8.81
C THR A 12 -5.11 1.28 10.18
N LEU A 13 -5.00 2.53 10.63
CA LEU A 13 -5.40 2.93 11.99
C LEU A 13 -6.53 3.96 12.01
N SER A 14 -6.78 4.62 10.90
CA SER A 14 -7.72 5.74 10.81
C SER A 14 -8.30 5.85 9.40
N CYS A 15 -9.46 6.48 9.33
CA CYS A 15 -10.08 6.91 8.08
C CYS A 15 -10.01 8.42 7.97
N ARG A 16 -9.86 8.93 6.74
CA ARG A 16 -9.90 10.36 6.46
C ARG A 16 -10.79 10.67 5.26
N ALA A 17 -11.63 11.69 5.43
CA ALA A 17 -12.43 12.25 4.34
C ALA A 17 -11.86 13.61 3.94
N LEU A 18 -11.85 13.88 2.64
CA LEU A 18 -11.42 15.13 2.03
C LEU A 18 -12.47 15.61 1.04
N LEU A 19 -12.92 16.86 1.16
CA LEU A 19 -13.81 17.50 0.20
C LEU A 19 -13.02 18.46 -0.69
N VAL A 20 -13.12 18.27 -2.02
CA VAL A 20 -12.33 18.95 -3.04
C VAL A 20 -13.23 19.67 -4.03
N ASP A 21 -12.89 20.91 -4.41
CA ASP A 21 -13.46 21.57 -5.59
C ASP A 21 -12.95 20.88 -6.86
N VAL A 22 -13.86 20.33 -7.64
CA VAL A 22 -13.53 19.51 -8.84
C VAL A 22 -12.87 20.33 -9.95
N LYS A 23 -13.05 21.64 -9.97
CA LYS A 23 -12.49 22.51 -11.01
C LYS A 23 -11.09 23.04 -10.66
N THR A 24 -10.88 23.38 -9.37
CA THR A 24 -9.64 24.04 -8.92
C THR A 24 -8.67 23.09 -8.23
N GLY A 25 -9.17 21.95 -7.77
CA GLY A 25 -8.43 21.03 -6.90
C GLY A 25 -8.21 21.60 -5.49
N GLU A 26 -8.92 22.65 -5.09
CA GLU A 26 -8.84 23.21 -3.74
C GLU A 26 -9.40 22.22 -2.72
N GLU A 27 -8.60 21.92 -1.69
CA GLU A 27 -8.97 21.09 -0.56
C GLU A 27 -9.71 21.95 0.47
N LEU A 28 -11.04 21.83 0.52
CA LEU A 28 -11.89 22.73 1.30
C LEU A 28 -12.06 22.31 2.76
N ALA A 29 -12.11 21.01 3.00
CA ALA A 29 -12.28 20.46 4.35
C ALA A 29 -11.71 19.06 4.44
N THR A 30 -11.17 18.72 5.60
CA THR A 30 -10.70 17.37 5.93
C THR A 30 -11.16 16.94 7.31
N SER A 31 -11.51 15.69 7.47
CA SER A 31 -11.83 15.07 8.76
C SER A 31 -11.11 13.73 8.88
N VAL A 32 -10.45 13.49 10.02
CA VAL A 32 -9.71 12.27 10.31
C VAL A 32 -10.25 11.67 11.61
N LEU A 33 -10.51 10.37 11.60
CA LEU A 33 -10.98 9.64 12.77
C LEU A 33 -10.29 8.28 12.88
N ASP A 34 -9.73 8.01 14.06
CA ASP A 34 -9.13 6.73 14.36
C ASP A 34 -10.21 5.64 14.54
N TYR A 35 -9.88 4.40 14.18
CA TYR A 35 -10.78 3.26 14.42
C TYR A 35 -10.88 2.97 15.92
N PRO A 36 -12.10 2.86 16.49
CA PRO A 36 -12.30 2.56 17.90
C PRO A 36 -11.58 1.30 18.40
N HIS A 37 -11.58 0.22 17.60
CA HIS A 37 -10.91 -1.02 17.97
C HIS A 37 -9.48 -1.10 17.39
N SER A 38 -9.05 -0.12 16.56
CA SER A 38 -7.71 -0.10 15.94
C SER A 38 -7.40 -1.40 15.18
N VAL A 39 -6.20 -1.96 15.37
CA VAL A 39 -5.84 -3.29 14.87
C VAL A 39 -5.86 -4.26 16.05
N MET A 40 -6.66 -5.30 15.94
CA MET A 40 -6.73 -6.39 16.91
C MET A 40 -5.67 -7.44 16.54
N ASP A 41 -4.58 -7.49 17.28
CA ASP A 41 -3.46 -8.44 17.07
C ASP A 41 -3.11 -9.26 18.31
N GLU A 42 -3.68 -8.91 19.47
CA GLU A 42 -3.54 -9.67 20.72
C GLU A 42 -4.81 -10.37 21.16
N GLU A 43 -5.97 -9.69 21.02
CA GLU A 43 -7.27 -10.22 21.44
C GLU A 43 -8.42 -9.54 20.70
N LEU A 44 -9.57 -10.23 20.65
CA LEU A 44 -10.86 -9.66 20.23
C LEU A 44 -11.47 -8.79 21.34
N PRO A 45 -12.47 -7.94 21.02
CA PRO A 45 -13.22 -7.17 22.04
C PRO A 45 -13.83 -8.04 23.15
N SER A 46 -14.12 -9.30 22.86
CA SER A 46 -14.61 -10.29 23.85
C SER A 46 -13.52 -10.82 24.81
N GLY A 47 -12.25 -10.48 24.60
CA GLY A 47 -11.11 -11.00 25.34
C GLY A 47 -10.57 -12.34 24.84
N LYS A 48 -11.08 -12.88 23.73
CA LYS A 48 -10.53 -14.08 23.10
C LYS A 48 -9.15 -13.76 22.52
N LYS A 49 -8.13 -14.47 22.99
CA LYS A 49 -6.73 -14.26 22.55
C LYS A 49 -6.52 -14.72 21.12
N LEU A 50 -5.71 -13.97 20.40
CA LEU A 50 -5.26 -14.24 19.04
C LEU A 50 -3.88 -14.91 19.07
N GLY A 51 -3.57 -15.67 18.02
CA GLY A 51 -2.26 -16.25 17.81
C GLY A 51 -1.24 -15.22 17.28
N ALA A 52 0.01 -15.66 17.16
CA ALA A 52 1.04 -14.85 16.53
C ALA A 52 0.68 -14.55 15.06
N ASP A 53 1.11 -13.38 14.58
CA ASP A 53 0.94 -12.93 13.21
C ASP A 53 -0.52 -12.69 12.75
N TRP A 54 -1.45 -12.66 13.70
CA TRP A 54 -2.82 -12.22 13.46
C TRP A 54 -2.89 -10.70 13.40
N ALA A 55 -3.74 -10.19 12.52
CA ALA A 55 -4.09 -8.77 12.46
C ALA A 55 -5.51 -8.65 11.91
N LEU A 56 -6.43 -8.26 12.78
CA LEU A 56 -7.86 -8.17 12.48
C LEU A 56 -8.36 -6.74 12.65
N GLN A 57 -9.51 -6.45 12.02
CA GLN A 57 -10.27 -5.22 12.24
C GLN A 57 -11.76 -5.52 12.36
N ASP A 58 -12.50 -4.60 12.99
CA ASP A 58 -13.96 -4.68 13.11
C ASP A 58 -14.61 -3.88 11.96
N PRO A 59 -15.45 -4.49 11.10
CA PRO A 59 -16.10 -3.77 10.02
C PRO A 59 -17.08 -2.69 10.50
N GLN A 60 -17.53 -2.73 11.76
CA GLN A 60 -18.35 -1.68 12.34
C GLN A 60 -17.59 -0.35 12.43
N ASP A 61 -16.29 -0.40 12.73
CA ASP A 61 -15.44 0.79 12.79
C ASP A 61 -15.47 1.58 11.47
N TYR A 62 -15.49 0.87 10.33
CA TYR A 62 -15.55 1.51 9.01
C TYR A 62 -16.86 2.29 8.79
N LEU A 63 -17.99 1.75 9.25
CA LEU A 63 -19.28 2.45 9.16
C LEU A 63 -19.34 3.64 10.11
N ASP A 64 -18.78 3.50 11.31
CA ASP A 64 -18.82 4.54 12.33
C ASP A 64 -17.93 5.74 11.98
N VAL A 65 -16.77 5.51 11.38
CA VAL A 65 -15.92 6.61 10.89
C VAL A 65 -16.57 7.36 9.73
N LEU A 66 -17.30 6.68 8.82
CA LEU A 66 -18.03 7.33 7.74
C LEU A 66 -19.18 8.22 8.24
N LYS A 67 -19.92 7.75 9.26
CA LYS A 67 -20.99 8.52 9.92
C LYS A 67 -20.50 9.83 10.53
N THR A 68 -19.20 9.93 10.79
CA THR A 68 -18.58 11.11 11.39
C THR A 68 -17.85 11.96 10.34
N THR A 69 -16.93 11.34 9.58
CA THR A 69 -16.00 12.07 8.71
C THR A 69 -16.71 12.74 7.52
N ILE A 70 -17.69 12.08 6.90
CA ILE A 70 -18.42 12.66 5.76
C ILE A 70 -19.28 13.85 6.19
N PRO A 71 -20.16 13.77 7.22
CA PRO A 71 -20.89 14.94 7.71
C PRO A 71 -19.96 16.08 8.16
N ASP A 72 -18.83 15.77 8.76
CA ASP A 72 -17.87 16.77 9.23
C ASP A 72 -17.31 17.60 8.07
N VAL A 73 -16.84 16.98 6.98
CA VAL A 73 -16.31 17.73 5.83
C VAL A 73 -17.38 18.54 5.11
N ILE A 74 -18.61 18.06 5.04
CA ILE A 74 -19.75 18.82 4.49
C ILE A 74 -20.01 20.06 5.37
N LYS A 75 -20.04 19.89 6.67
CA LYS A 75 -20.29 20.98 7.63
C LYS A 75 -19.16 22.00 7.65
N GLN A 76 -17.89 21.55 7.65
CA GLN A 76 -16.72 22.43 7.69
C GLN A 76 -16.57 23.28 6.42
N SER A 77 -16.92 22.73 5.27
CA SER A 77 -16.81 23.40 3.97
C SER A 77 -17.99 24.35 3.69
N GLU A 78 -19.08 24.26 4.44
CA GLU A 78 -20.34 24.98 4.19
C GLU A 78 -20.93 24.73 2.77
N VAL A 79 -20.49 23.65 2.10
CA VAL A 79 -20.94 23.25 0.76
C VAL A 79 -22.32 22.62 0.84
N ASN A 80 -23.18 22.92 -0.13
CA ASN A 80 -24.46 22.24 -0.24
C ASN A 80 -24.24 20.79 -0.73
N ALA A 81 -24.82 19.80 -0.04
CA ALA A 81 -24.75 18.40 -0.43
C ALA A 81 -25.24 18.13 -1.88
N GLU A 82 -26.15 18.98 -2.41
CA GLU A 82 -26.61 18.97 -3.80
C GLU A 82 -25.49 19.23 -4.83
N ASP A 83 -24.40 19.86 -4.42
CA ASP A 83 -23.26 20.21 -5.27
C ASP A 83 -22.11 19.19 -5.16
N ILE A 84 -22.23 18.19 -4.29
CA ILE A 84 -21.32 17.06 -4.18
C ILE A 84 -21.74 16.01 -5.23
N ILE A 85 -20.95 15.88 -6.30
CA ILE A 85 -21.31 15.07 -7.47
C ILE A 85 -20.80 13.64 -7.41
N GLY A 86 -19.76 13.37 -6.63
CA GLY A 86 -19.12 12.07 -6.59
C GLY A 86 -18.40 11.78 -5.29
N LEU A 87 -18.36 10.50 -4.96
CA LEU A 87 -17.69 9.90 -3.82
C LEU A 87 -16.76 8.80 -4.32
N GLY A 88 -15.49 8.84 -3.96
CA GLY A 88 -14.53 7.77 -4.19
C GLY A 88 -13.87 7.34 -2.89
N LEU A 89 -13.37 6.12 -2.86
CA LEU A 89 -12.64 5.62 -1.72
C LEU A 89 -11.46 4.74 -2.12
N ASP A 90 -10.47 4.72 -1.25
CA ASP A 90 -9.39 3.75 -1.26
C ASP A 90 -9.35 3.00 0.08
N PHE A 91 -8.65 1.88 0.05
CA PHE A 91 -8.53 1.01 1.22
C PHE A 91 -7.19 0.30 1.23
N THR A 92 -6.73 -0.09 2.43
CA THR A 92 -5.56 -0.96 2.57
C THR A 92 -5.72 -2.25 1.76
N ALA A 93 -4.67 -2.65 1.05
CA ALA A 93 -4.67 -3.81 0.16
C ALA A 93 -5.05 -5.10 0.88
N CYS A 94 -5.83 -5.96 0.21
CA CYS A 94 -6.16 -7.29 0.71
C CYS A 94 -6.63 -7.32 2.18
N THR A 95 -7.53 -6.42 2.50
CA THR A 95 -8.25 -6.35 3.77
C THR A 95 -9.60 -6.99 3.54
N VAL A 96 -9.73 -8.28 3.93
CA VAL A 96 -10.78 -9.19 3.44
C VAL A 96 -11.59 -9.81 4.56
N MET A 97 -12.86 -10.11 4.30
CA MET A 97 -13.77 -10.69 5.30
C MET A 97 -14.83 -11.62 4.72
N PRO A 98 -15.29 -12.60 5.51
CA PRO A 98 -16.44 -13.43 5.16
C PRO A 98 -17.75 -12.69 5.43
N VAL A 99 -18.69 -12.70 4.46
CA VAL A 99 -20.01 -12.09 4.59
C VAL A 99 -21.12 -13.01 4.09
N LYS A 100 -22.35 -12.70 4.48
CA LYS A 100 -23.58 -13.31 3.95
C LYS A 100 -23.92 -12.72 2.57
N LYS A 101 -24.85 -13.36 1.88
CA LYS A 101 -25.34 -12.95 0.56
C LYS A 101 -25.94 -11.53 0.52
N ASP A 102 -26.39 -11.03 1.65
CA ASP A 102 -26.91 -9.67 1.82
C ASP A 102 -25.84 -8.64 2.24
N GLY A 103 -24.58 -9.08 2.33
CA GLY A 103 -23.45 -8.23 2.74
C GLY A 103 -23.24 -8.16 4.26
N THR A 104 -23.98 -8.90 5.07
CA THR A 104 -23.80 -8.93 6.52
C THR A 104 -22.47 -9.63 6.88
N PRO A 105 -21.50 -8.95 7.54
CA PRO A 105 -20.28 -9.58 8.04
C PRO A 105 -20.59 -10.70 9.03
N LEU A 106 -19.85 -11.82 8.96
CA LEU A 106 -20.14 -12.95 9.86
C LEU A 106 -19.91 -12.60 11.33
N CYS A 107 -18.96 -11.73 11.66
CA CYS A 107 -18.74 -11.27 13.03
C CYS A 107 -19.93 -10.48 13.63
N PHE A 108 -20.89 -10.00 12.83
CA PHE A 108 -22.12 -9.37 13.30
C PHE A 108 -23.19 -10.39 13.72
N ILE A 109 -22.99 -11.67 13.40
CA ILE A 109 -23.91 -12.74 13.77
C ILE A 109 -23.51 -13.26 15.15
N ASP A 110 -24.45 -13.31 16.09
CA ASP A 110 -24.20 -13.71 17.50
C ASP A 110 -23.39 -15.00 17.64
N LYS A 111 -23.59 -15.97 16.77
CA LYS A 111 -22.87 -17.24 16.74
C LYS A 111 -21.37 -17.05 16.51
N PHE A 112 -20.95 -16.02 15.76
CA PHE A 112 -19.58 -15.82 15.30
C PHE A 112 -18.88 -14.59 15.90
N LYS A 113 -19.53 -13.85 16.81
CA LYS A 113 -18.96 -12.65 17.43
C LYS A 113 -17.67 -12.89 18.21
N ASP A 114 -17.44 -14.11 18.67
CA ASP A 114 -16.23 -14.53 19.40
C ASP A 114 -15.32 -15.41 18.52
N GLU A 115 -15.57 -15.46 17.20
CA GLU A 115 -14.79 -16.24 16.25
C GLU A 115 -13.83 -15.36 15.44
N PRO A 116 -12.50 -15.41 15.66
CA PRO A 116 -11.54 -14.55 15.00
C PRO A 116 -11.59 -14.63 13.47
N HIS A 117 -11.87 -15.82 12.93
CA HIS A 117 -11.98 -16.00 11.48
C HIS A 117 -13.18 -15.31 10.83
N ALA A 118 -14.16 -14.87 11.62
CA ALA A 118 -15.32 -14.13 11.16
C ALA A 118 -15.06 -12.62 10.98
N TYR A 119 -13.95 -12.11 11.50
CA TYR A 119 -13.54 -10.70 11.42
C TYR A 119 -12.76 -10.40 10.15
N VAL A 120 -12.56 -9.11 9.89
CA VAL A 120 -11.74 -8.63 8.77
C VAL A 120 -10.28 -9.02 9.00
N LYS A 121 -9.68 -9.73 8.05
CA LYS A 121 -8.24 -10.02 8.01
C LYS A 121 -7.52 -8.90 7.29
N LEU A 122 -6.75 -8.09 8.05
CA LEU A 122 -6.02 -6.94 7.54
C LEU A 122 -4.88 -7.35 6.59
N TRP A 123 -4.37 -6.44 5.77
CA TRP A 123 -3.24 -6.68 4.86
C TRP A 123 -2.03 -7.31 5.55
N LYS A 124 -1.68 -6.89 6.76
CA LYS A 124 -0.56 -7.42 7.57
C LYS A 124 -0.91 -8.70 8.38
N HIS A 125 -2.01 -9.38 8.08
CA HIS A 125 -2.34 -10.67 8.66
C HIS A 125 -1.50 -11.77 8.00
N HIS A 126 -0.45 -12.25 8.69
CA HIS A 126 0.50 -13.22 8.17
C HIS A 126 0.24 -14.66 8.65
N ALA A 127 -0.75 -14.88 9.51
CA ALA A 127 -1.06 -16.22 10.06
C ALA A 127 -1.44 -17.27 9.00
N ALA A 128 -1.73 -16.85 7.75
CA ALA A 128 -1.96 -17.74 6.61
C ALA A 128 -0.67 -18.22 5.89
N GLN A 129 0.51 -18.12 6.54
CA GLN A 129 1.80 -18.45 5.90
C GLN A 129 1.91 -19.91 5.48
N ALA A 130 1.34 -20.84 6.26
CA ALA A 130 1.35 -22.28 5.91
C ALA A 130 0.60 -22.54 4.60
N GLN A 131 -0.55 -21.89 4.40
CA GLN A 131 -1.36 -21.97 3.19
C GLN A 131 -0.64 -21.34 1.99
N ALA A 132 -0.03 -20.16 2.18
CA ALA A 132 0.77 -19.50 1.13
C ALA A 132 1.94 -20.38 0.67
N THR A 133 2.65 -21.02 1.58
CA THR A 133 3.75 -21.94 1.27
C THR A 133 3.26 -23.11 0.42
N LYS A 134 2.20 -23.79 0.85
CA LYS A 134 1.60 -24.92 0.09
C LYS A 134 1.07 -24.47 -1.28
N LEU A 135 0.44 -23.28 -1.36
CA LEU A 135 -0.07 -22.73 -2.62
C LEU A 135 1.09 -22.55 -3.62
N ASN A 136 2.20 -21.95 -3.19
CA ASN A 136 3.36 -21.74 -4.05
C ASN A 136 3.95 -23.08 -4.55
N GLU A 137 4.12 -24.07 -3.67
CA GLU A 137 4.60 -25.42 -4.04
C GLU A 137 3.70 -26.09 -5.08
N ILE A 138 2.37 -25.97 -4.92
CA ILE A 138 1.40 -26.54 -5.87
C ILE A 138 1.42 -25.76 -7.18
N ALA A 139 1.48 -24.44 -7.15
CA ALA A 139 1.55 -23.59 -8.34
C ALA A 139 2.80 -23.89 -9.17
N GLU A 140 3.96 -24.03 -8.53
CA GLU A 140 5.21 -24.42 -9.19
C GLU A 140 5.11 -25.83 -9.80
N LYS A 141 4.62 -26.81 -9.03
CA LYS A 141 4.44 -28.20 -9.49
C LYS A 141 3.49 -28.31 -10.69
N MET A 142 2.47 -27.47 -10.74
CA MET A 142 1.50 -27.39 -11.84
C MET A 142 1.95 -26.46 -12.97
N ASN A 143 3.15 -25.86 -12.89
CA ASN A 143 3.69 -24.90 -13.86
C ASN A 143 2.72 -23.75 -14.16
N GLN A 144 2.20 -23.09 -13.13
CA GLN A 144 1.25 -22.00 -13.28
C GLN A 144 1.93 -20.71 -13.76
N ASP A 145 1.72 -20.35 -15.03
CA ASP A 145 2.37 -19.18 -15.67
C ASP A 145 1.99 -17.85 -15.03
N TRP A 146 0.78 -17.73 -14.47
CA TRP A 146 0.32 -16.52 -13.79
C TRP A 146 1.19 -16.15 -12.58
N LEU A 147 1.90 -17.11 -11.96
CA LEU A 147 2.78 -16.87 -10.82
C LEU A 147 3.88 -15.84 -11.13
N LYS A 148 4.32 -15.78 -12.39
CA LYS A 148 5.33 -14.83 -12.88
C LYS A 148 4.87 -13.37 -12.79
N LEU A 149 3.54 -13.11 -12.88
CA LEU A 149 2.97 -11.78 -12.77
C LEU A 149 3.05 -11.23 -11.33
N TYR A 150 3.31 -12.09 -10.36
CA TYR A 150 3.45 -11.79 -8.94
C TYR A 150 4.89 -11.95 -8.43
N GLY A 151 5.86 -11.74 -9.31
CA GLY A 151 7.28 -11.87 -8.96
C GLY A 151 7.74 -13.29 -8.63
N GLY A 152 6.90 -14.31 -8.88
CA GLY A 152 7.18 -15.72 -8.67
C GLY A 152 6.66 -16.31 -7.37
N LYS A 153 5.99 -15.54 -6.51
CA LYS A 153 5.45 -16.04 -5.23
C LYS A 153 4.15 -15.33 -4.82
N ILE A 154 3.25 -16.08 -4.21
CA ILE A 154 2.06 -15.57 -3.50
C ILE A 154 2.40 -15.39 -2.03
N SER A 155 2.05 -14.23 -1.46
CA SER A 155 2.23 -13.91 -0.05
C SER A 155 1.06 -14.41 0.82
N SER A 156 1.34 -14.67 2.10
CA SER A 156 0.31 -14.93 3.13
C SER A 156 -0.66 -13.77 3.32
N GLU A 157 -0.29 -12.57 2.90
CA GLU A 157 -1.14 -11.37 2.93
C GLU A 157 -2.35 -11.46 1.98
N TRP A 158 -2.37 -12.37 1.00
CA TRP A 158 -3.32 -12.35 -0.12
C TRP A 158 -4.60 -13.14 0.15
N ALA A 159 -5.64 -12.89 -0.65
CA ALA A 159 -7.00 -13.36 -0.40
C ALA A 159 -7.12 -14.89 -0.33
N ILE A 160 -6.52 -15.62 -1.27
CA ILE A 160 -6.66 -17.08 -1.33
C ILE A 160 -6.00 -17.78 -0.13
N PRO A 161 -4.76 -17.49 0.28
CA PRO A 161 -4.20 -18.03 1.52
C PRO A 161 -5.05 -17.74 2.76
N LYS A 162 -5.58 -16.52 2.91
CA LYS A 162 -6.44 -16.14 4.04
C LYS A 162 -7.77 -16.90 4.05
N LEU A 163 -8.38 -17.09 2.88
CA LEU A 163 -9.59 -17.90 2.79
C LEU A 163 -9.30 -19.38 3.07
N TRP A 164 -8.20 -19.91 2.56
CA TRP A 164 -7.79 -21.30 2.82
C TRP A 164 -7.47 -21.52 4.30
N GLN A 165 -6.88 -20.55 4.98
CA GLN A 165 -6.72 -20.59 6.44
C GLN A 165 -8.08 -20.72 7.16
N ILE A 166 -9.10 -19.96 6.73
CA ILE A 166 -10.46 -20.09 7.31
C ILE A 166 -11.00 -21.50 7.09
N LEU A 167 -10.84 -22.05 5.88
CA LEU A 167 -11.28 -23.42 5.57
C LEU A 167 -10.62 -24.48 6.44
N ASP A 168 -9.31 -24.33 6.73
CA ASP A 168 -8.54 -25.28 7.53
C ASP A 168 -8.84 -25.17 9.03
N GLU A 169 -8.94 -23.94 9.56
CA GLU A 169 -8.97 -23.67 10.99
C GLU A 169 -10.38 -23.44 11.55
N ALA A 170 -11.30 -22.95 10.72
CA ALA A 170 -12.70 -22.65 11.06
C ALA A 170 -13.65 -23.01 9.93
N PRO A 171 -13.76 -24.30 9.53
CA PRO A 171 -14.59 -24.73 8.41
C PRO A 171 -16.05 -24.30 8.52
N GLU A 172 -16.58 -24.14 9.74
CA GLU A 172 -17.92 -23.64 9.96
C GLU A 172 -18.11 -22.18 9.50
N VAL A 173 -17.08 -21.33 9.68
CA VAL A 173 -17.08 -19.96 9.14
C VAL A 173 -17.02 -19.98 7.61
N TYR A 174 -16.18 -20.86 7.05
CA TYR A 174 -16.09 -21.04 5.60
C TYR A 174 -17.43 -21.47 5.00
N ASP A 175 -18.08 -22.47 5.58
CA ASP A 175 -19.37 -22.99 5.10
C ASP A 175 -20.49 -21.96 5.21
N GLU A 176 -20.51 -21.18 6.29
CA GLU A 176 -21.54 -20.18 6.55
C GLU A 176 -21.35 -18.89 5.71
N ALA A 177 -20.13 -18.60 5.25
CA ALA A 177 -19.86 -17.45 4.40
C ALA A 177 -20.42 -17.67 2.98
N ASP A 178 -21.26 -16.76 2.52
CA ASP A 178 -21.72 -16.76 1.13
C ASP A 178 -20.71 -16.08 0.20
N ARG A 179 -19.95 -15.11 0.74
CA ARG A 179 -18.91 -14.38 0.01
C ARG A 179 -17.68 -14.15 0.89
N PHE A 180 -16.51 -14.06 0.24
CA PHE A 180 -15.27 -13.53 0.80
C PHE A 180 -14.91 -12.28 0.01
N ILE A 181 -14.87 -11.11 0.67
CA ILE A 181 -14.89 -9.82 0.00
C ILE A 181 -13.82 -8.87 0.56
N GLU A 182 -13.24 -8.05 -0.32
CA GLU A 182 -12.41 -6.91 0.09
C GLU A 182 -13.25 -5.88 0.85
N ALA A 183 -12.69 -5.30 1.91
CA ALA A 183 -13.37 -4.26 2.69
C ALA A 183 -13.71 -3.03 1.83
N ALA A 184 -12.85 -2.69 0.86
CA ALA A 184 -13.11 -1.65 -0.13
C ALA A 184 -14.43 -1.88 -0.89
N ASP A 185 -14.59 -3.09 -1.44
CA ASP A 185 -15.79 -3.48 -2.21
C ASP A 185 -17.02 -3.55 -1.29
N TRP A 186 -16.82 -4.04 -0.07
CA TRP A 186 -17.90 -4.12 0.91
C TRP A 186 -18.43 -2.74 1.33
N ILE A 187 -17.55 -1.76 1.55
CA ILE A 187 -17.97 -0.39 1.85
C ILE A 187 -18.75 0.23 0.70
N VAL A 188 -18.31 0.03 -0.56
CA VAL A 188 -19.07 0.47 -1.72
C VAL A 188 -20.44 -0.24 -1.79
N TRP A 189 -20.49 -1.53 -1.44
CA TRP A 189 -21.77 -2.23 -1.32
C TRP A 189 -22.70 -1.58 -0.29
N GLN A 190 -22.19 -1.17 0.88
CA GLN A 190 -23.00 -0.44 1.88
C GLN A 190 -23.50 0.91 1.34
N MET A 191 -22.70 1.58 0.50
CA MET A 191 -23.07 2.86 -0.11
C MET A 191 -24.15 2.70 -1.19
N CYS A 192 -24.03 1.67 -2.04
CA CYS A 192 -24.82 1.49 -3.28
C CYS A 192 -25.92 0.44 -3.16
N GLY A 193 -25.96 -0.38 -2.11
CA GLY A 193 -26.96 -1.42 -1.89
C GLY A 193 -26.76 -2.69 -2.73
N HIS A 194 -25.64 -2.87 -3.42
CA HIS A 194 -25.36 -4.08 -4.20
C HIS A 194 -23.86 -4.44 -4.21
N GLU A 195 -23.57 -5.75 -4.33
CA GLU A 195 -22.21 -6.28 -4.39
C GLU A 195 -21.47 -5.76 -5.62
N ILE A 196 -20.22 -5.33 -5.44
CA ILE A 196 -19.28 -5.04 -6.52
C ILE A 196 -17.93 -5.70 -6.23
N ARG A 197 -17.07 -5.81 -7.26
CA ARG A 197 -15.66 -6.21 -7.15
C ARG A 197 -14.83 -5.32 -8.05
N ASN A 198 -13.71 -4.82 -7.51
CA ASN A 198 -12.82 -3.93 -8.25
C ASN A 198 -11.63 -4.66 -8.89
N SER A 199 -11.19 -4.20 -10.05
CA SER A 199 -10.09 -4.79 -10.82
C SER A 199 -8.73 -4.64 -10.13
N CYS A 200 -8.53 -3.61 -9.30
CA CYS A 200 -7.29 -3.38 -8.58
C CYS A 200 -7.03 -4.47 -7.53
N CYS A 201 -7.94 -4.64 -6.57
CA CYS A 201 -7.80 -5.66 -5.53
C CYS A 201 -7.82 -7.07 -6.11
N ALA A 202 -8.75 -7.36 -7.03
CA ALA A 202 -8.84 -8.66 -7.70
C ALA A 202 -7.54 -9.01 -8.44
N GLY A 203 -6.94 -8.03 -9.13
CA GLY A 203 -5.70 -8.20 -9.87
C GLY A 203 -4.48 -8.37 -8.99
N TYR A 204 -4.25 -7.44 -8.04
CA TYR A 204 -3.04 -7.47 -7.22
C TYR A 204 -3.04 -8.54 -6.13
N LYS A 205 -4.20 -8.83 -5.54
CA LYS A 205 -4.27 -9.65 -4.33
C LYS A 205 -5.20 -10.86 -4.44
N GLY A 206 -6.03 -10.91 -5.50
CA GLY A 206 -7.03 -11.96 -5.72
C GLY A 206 -6.67 -12.97 -6.81
N MET A 207 -5.51 -12.84 -7.46
CA MET A 207 -5.03 -13.71 -8.55
C MET A 207 -5.87 -13.62 -9.83
N TRP A 208 -6.64 -12.55 -10.02
CA TRP A 208 -7.40 -12.28 -11.23
C TRP A 208 -6.54 -11.57 -12.28
N ASN A 209 -6.71 -11.94 -13.54
CA ASN A 209 -6.08 -11.27 -14.68
C ASN A 209 -7.14 -10.86 -15.69
N LYS A 210 -7.10 -9.64 -16.17
CA LYS A 210 -8.09 -9.09 -17.12
C LYS A 210 -8.25 -9.94 -18.38
N LYS A 211 -7.16 -10.56 -18.86
CA LYS A 211 -7.15 -11.37 -20.08
C LYS A 211 -7.59 -12.81 -19.85
N ASN A 212 -7.15 -13.40 -18.74
CA ASN A 212 -7.26 -14.84 -18.50
C ASN A 212 -8.26 -15.19 -17.39
N GLY A 213 -8.79 -14.21 -16.65
CA GLY A 213 -9.62 -14.44 -15.47
C GLY A 213 -8.79 -14.94 -14.27
N TYR A 214 -9.44 -15.72 -13.42
CA TYR A 214 -8.80 -16.42 -12.29
C TYR A 214 -8.09 -17.70 -12.74
N PRO A 215 -7.19 -18.29 -11.92
CA PRO A 215 -6.70 -19.65 -12.11
C PRO A 215 -7.83 -20.66 -12.28
N SER A 216 -7.53 -21.83 -12.88
CA SER A 216 -8.54 -22.84 -13.18
C SER A 216 -9.10 -23.53 -11.93
N ASP A 217 -10.29 -24.09 -12.05
CA ASP A 217 -10.92 -24.91 -10.99
C ASP A 217 -10.03 -26.10 -10.60
N GLU A 218 -9.28 -26.69 -11.57
CA GLU A 218 -8.31 -27.77 -11.26
C GLU A 218 -7.18 -27.28 -10.36
N PHE A 219 -6.72 -26.05 -10.52
CA PHE A 219 -5.72 -25.48 -9.62
C PHE A 219 -6.28 -25.35 -8.20
N PHE A 220 -7.46 -24.77 -8.04
CA PHE A 220 -8.09 -24.63 -6.73
C PHE A 220 -8.41 -25.98 -6.08
N LYS A 221 -8.86 -26.96 -6.86
CA LYS A 221 -9.06 -28.35 -6.40
C LYS A 221 -7.76 -28.99 -5.92
N ALA A 222 -6.63 -28.68 -6.54
CA ALA A 222 -5.33 -29.19 -6.12
C ALA A 222 -4.85 -28.56 -4.79
N LEU A 223 -5.31 -27.35 -4.44
CA LEU A 223 -5.07 -26.76 -3.11
C LEU A 223 -5.85 -27.54 -2.04
N ASP A 224 -7.16 -27.63 -2.21
CA ASP A 224 -8.10 -28.42 -1.40
C ASP A 224 -9.33 -28.79 -2.25
N PRO A 225 -9.80 -30.05 -2.25
CA PRO A 225 -10.98 -30.44 -3.02
C PRO A 225 -12.23 -29.60 -2.77
N ARG A 226 -12.39 -29.02 -1.56
CA ARG A 226 -13.50 -28.13 -1.19
C ARG A 226 -13.40 -26.76 -1.85
N MET A 227 -12.26 -26.40 -2.43
CA MET A 227 -12.03 -25.12 -3.10
C MET A 227 -12.19 -25.21 -4.64
N GLU A 228 -12.58 -26.36 -5.19
CA GLU A 228 -12.70 -26.55 -6.66
C GLU A 228 -13.46 -25.38 -7.33
N HIS A 229 -14.58 -24.95 -6.77
CA HIS A 229 -15.41 -23.87 -7.32
C HIS A 229 -15.38 -22.58 -6.48
N VAL A 230 -14.29 -22.35 -5.74
CA VAL A 230 -14.18 -21.26 -4.76
C VAL A 230 -14.41 -19.87 -5.35
N ILE A 231 -14.07 -19.68 -6.64
CA ILE A 231 -14.27 -18.37 -7.30
C ILE A 231 -15.77 -18.08 -7.48
N ASP A 232 -16.55 -19.06 -7.92
CA ASP A 232 -17.99 -18.88 -8.15
C ASP A 232 -18.79 -18.92 -6.83
N GLU A 233 -18.30 -19.63 -5.82
CA GLU A 233 -18.96 -19.78 -4.52
C GLU A 233 -18.64 -18.63 -3.54
N LYS A 234 -17.40 -18.15 -3.49
CA LYS A 234 -16.94 -17.21 -2.47
C LYS A 234 -16.46 -15.85 -3.03
N PHE A 235 -16.08 -15.78 -4.30
CA PHE A 235 -15.69 -14.56 -4.99
C PHE A 235 -16.72 -14.15 -6.04
N SER A 236 -16.31 -13.48 -7.09
CA SER A 236 -17.13 -13.14 -8.27
C SER A 236 -16.24 -13.04 -9.50
N ARG A 237 -16.78 -13.42 -10.66
CA ARG A 237 -16.12 -13.16 -11.97
C ARG A 237 -16.53 -11.83 -12.56
N ASP A 238 -17.50 -11.14 -11.97
CA ASP A 238 -17.96 -9.81 -12.40
C ASP A 238 -17.11 -8.73 -11.76
N ILE A 239 -16.06 -8.34 -12.46
CA ILE A 239 -15.04 -7.40 -11.98
C ILE A 239 -15.20 -6.06 -12.70
N LEU A 240 -15.44 -5.00 -11.93
CA LEU A 240 -15.61 -3.65 -12.45
C LEU A 240 -14.25 -2.96 -12.68
N PRO A 241 -14.08 -2.26 -13.82
CA PRO A 241 -12.86 -1.53 -14.10
C PRO A 241 -12.76 -0.25 -13.26
N LEU A 242 -11.54 0.13 -12.91
CA LEU A 242 -11.26 1.40 -12.24
C LEU A 242 -11.68 2.60 -13.10
N GLY A 243 -12.03 3.69 -12.44
CA GLY A 243 -12.52 4.91 -13.09
C GLY A 243 -13.98 4.84 -13.54
N SER A 244 -14.63 3.68 -13.38
CA SER A 244 -16.06 3.54 -13.64
C SER A 244 -16.91 3.85 -12.40
N LYS A 245 -18.18 4.11 -12.63
CA LYS A 245 -19.18 4.27 -11.60
C LYS A 245 -19.58 2.90 -11.06
N ALA A 246 -19.42 2.67 -9.76
CA ALA A 246 -19.88 1.46 -9.09
C ALA A 246 -21.41 1.47 -8.85
N GLY A 247 -21.96 2.63 -8.54
CA GLY A 247 -23.37 2.82 -8.26
C GLY A 247 -23.68 4.27 -7.85
N GLU A 248 -24.75 4.42 -7.11
CA GLU A 248 -25.19 5.69 -6.53
C GLU A 248 -25.50 5.52 -5.05
N VAL A 249 -25.27 6.58 -4.29
CA VAL A 249 -25.61 6.64 -2.87
C VAL A 249 -27.09 6.34 -2.68
N THR A 250 -27.39 5.35 -1.83
CA THR A 250 -28.78 4.98 -1.46
C THR A 250 -29.41 5.99 -0.49
N ALA A 251 -30.73 5.99 -0.37
CA ALA A 251 -31.44 6.81 0.61
C ALA A 251 -30.99 6.55 2.06
N GLU A 252 -30.68 5.30 2.39
CA GLU A 252 -30.21 4.89 3.72
C GLU A 252 -28.82 5.48 4.01
N PHE A 253 -27.87 5.32 3.10
CA PHE A 253 -26.52 5.89 3.25
C PHE A 253 -26.54 7.42 3.23
N ALA A 254 -27.41 8.03 2.41
CA ALA A 254 -27.61 9.47 2.39
C ALA A 254 -28.10 10.00 3.76
N ALA A 255 -29.08 9.33 4.37
CA ALA A 255 -29.59 9.66 5.69
C ALA A 255 -28.51 9.55 6.79
N MET A 256 -27.59 8.59 6.65
CA MET A 256 -26.49 8.35 7.58
C MET A 256 -25.40 9.43 7.49
N THR A 257 -25.10 9.92 6.28
CA THR A 257 -23.92 10.74 6.01
C THR A 257 -24.20 12.19 5.64
N GLY A 258 -25.47 12.54 5.40
CA GLY A 258 -25.84 13.87 4.93
C GLY A 258 -25.55 14.13 3.45
N LEU A 259 -25.08 13.13 2.71
CA LEU A 259 -24.97 13.19 1.25
C LEU A 259 -26.34 13.21 0.61
N LYS A 260 -26.39 13.58 -0.67
CA LYS A 260 -27.60 13.44 -1.48
C LYS A 260 -27.75 12.03 -2.02
N GLU A 261 -28.96 11.46 -1.93
CA GLU A 261 -29.30 10.25 -2.68
C GLU A 261 -29.05 10.44 -4.18
N GLY A 262 -28.43 9.46 -4.84
CA GLY A 262 -28.05 9.51 -6.24
C GLY A 262 -26.69 10.18 -6.52
N THR A 263 -25.91 10.59 -5.49
CA THR A 263 -24.51 10.95 -5.66
C THR A 263 -23.73 9.76 -6.22
N ALA A 264 -22.92 9.97 -7.25
CA ALA A 264 -22.15 8.90 -7.90
C ALA A 264 -21.10 8.32 -6.95
N VAL A 265 -20.95 7.00 -6.92
CA VAL A 265 -19.91 6.29 -6.17
C VAL A 265 -18.96 5.61 -7.15
N ALA A 266 -17.66 5.84 -6.99
CA ALA A 266 -16.62 5.23 -7.82
C ALA A 266 -16.34 3.77 -7.45
N VAL A 267 -15.87 2.99 -8.39
CA VAL A 267 -15.22 1.71 -8.11
C VAL A 267 -13.98 1.98 -7.25
N PRO A 268 -13.80 1.29 -6.09
CA PRO A 268 -12.73 1.58 -5.14
C PRO A 268 -11.37 1.08 -5.63
N ILE A 269 -10.31 1.58 -4.98
CA ILE A 269 -8.93 1.25 -5.32
C ILE A 269 -8.11 0.99 -4.05
N ILE A 270 -6.92 0.39 -4.18
CA ILE A 270 -5.95 0.23 -3.10
C ILE A 270 -5.32 1.58 -2.72
N ASP A 271 -5.09 1.84 -1.42
CA ASP A 271 -4.57 3.07 -0.83
C ASP A 271 -3.27 3.58 -1.48
N ALA A 272 -2.26 2.72 -1.63
CA ALA A 272 -1.00 3.11 -2.26
C ALA A 272 -1.15 3.43 -3.77
N HIS A 273 -2.07 2.75 -4.45
CA HIS A 273 -2.26 2.90 -5.90
C HIS A 273 -2.99 4.19 -6.26
N VAL A 274 -3.90 4.64 -5.40
CA VAL A 274 -4.70 5.86 -5.58
C VAL A 274 -3.85 7.14 -5.58
N PHE A 275 -2.66 7.11 -4.98
CA PHE A 275 -1.73 8.24 -5.01
C PHE A 275 -1.22 8.58 -6.41
N VAL A 276 -1.20 7.63 -7.34
CA VAL A 276 -0.68 7.86 -8.71
C VAL A 276 -1.43 8.99 -9.42
N PRO A 277 -2.76 8.96 -9.57
CA PRO A 277 -3.49 10.10 -10.14
C PRO A 277 -3.47 11.35 -9.26
N ALA A 278 -3.36 11.23 -7.91
CA ALA A 278 -3.25 12.38 -7.02
C ALA A 278 -2.00 13.24 -7.26
N VAL A 279 -0.95 12.64 -7.83
CA VAL A 279 0.31 13.29 -8.21
C VAL A 279 0.33 13.71 -9.69
N GLY A 280 -0.75 13.44 -10.43
CA GLY A 280 -0.86 13.74 -11.86
C GLY A 280 -0.03 12.80 -12.75
N ILE A 281 0.35 11.64 -12.26
CA ILE A 281 1.06 10.61 -13.02
C ILE A 281 0.06 9.89 -13.94
N THR A 282 0.35 9.93 -15.25
CA THR A 282 -0.54 9.37 -16.28
C THR A 282 0.19 8.70 -17.43
N LYS A 283 1.53 8.67 -17.41
CA LYS A 283 2.33 8.20 -18.54
C LYS A 283 3.15 6.96 -18.18
N PRO A 284 3.38 6.07 -19.15
CA PRO A 284 4.32 4.97 -19.02
C PRO A 284 5.72 5.45 -18.62
N GLY A 285 6.43 4.67 -17.81
CA GLY A 285 7.75 4.99 -17.30
C GLY A 285 7.78 6.00 -16.15
N GLU A 286 6.63 6.47 -15.68
CA GLU A 286 6.54 7.32 -14.49
C GLU A 286 6.39 6.46 -13.24
N MET A 287 7.36 6.56 -12.31
CA MET A 287 7.39 5.83 -11.04
C MET A 287 7.08 6.76 -9.87
N LEU A 288 6.21 6.32 -8.98
CA LEU A 288 5.91 6.96 -7.70
C LEU A 288 6.43 6.12 -6.55
N ALA A 289 7.15 6.74 -5.61
CA ALA A 289 7.49 6.17 -4.31
C ALA A 289 6.67 6.85 -3.20
N ILE A 290 5.86 6.09 -2.47
CA ILE A 290 5.11 6.57 -1.31
C ILE A 290 5.91 6.20 -0.07
N MET A 291 6.59 7.21 0.52
CA MET A 291 7.64 7.06 1.52
C MET A 291 7.10 7.34 2.93
N GLY A 292 6.90 6.29 3.69
CA GLY A 292 6.44 6.33 5.08
C GLY A 292 7.25 5.39 5.96
N THR A 293 6.58 4.64 6.81
CA THR A 293 7.11 3.52 7.61
C THR A 293 7.83 2.50 6.73
N SER A 294 7.19 2.10 5.66
CA SER A 294 7.71 1.37 4.50
C SER A 294 7.67 2.27 3.26
N THR A 295 8.11 1.77 2.12
CA THR A 295 7.93 2.46 0.83
C THR A 295 7.26 1.54 -0.17
N CYS A 296 6.17 2.03 -0.79
CA CYS A 296 5.54 1.40 -1.93
C CYS A 296 5.95 2.12 -3.21
N HIS A 297 6.31 1.36 -4.25
CA HIS A 297 6.69 1.87 -5.56
C HIS A 297 5.64 1.45 -6.59
N MET A 298 5.02 2.43 -7.26
CA MET A 298 4.06 2.24 -8.34
C MET A 298 4.67 2.70 -9.65
N LEU A 299 4.59 1.87 -10.68
CA LEU A 299 5.13 2.19 -12.01
C LEU A 299 4.09 1.88 -13.08
N LEU A 300 3.91 2.78 -14.03
CA LEU A 300 3.03 2.58 -15.19
C LEU A 300 3.83 2.10 -16.40
N SER A 301 3.25 1.20 -17.21
CA SER A 301 3.83 0.66 -18.44
C SER A 301 2.77 0.43 -19.51
N GLU A 302 3.19 0.39 -20.78
CA GLU A 302 2.33 -0.01 -21.92
C GLU A 302 2.23 -1.54 -22.07
N GLU A 303 3.16 -2.29 -21.47
CA GLU A 303 3.29 -3.73 -21.66
C GLU A 303 3.24 -4.50 -20.34
N GLU A 304 2.68 -5.73 -20.38
CA GLU A 304 2.69 -6.70 -19.30
C GLU A 304 3.97 -7.54 -19.38
N ILE A 305 5.01 -7.10 -18.71
CA ILE A 305 6.29 -7.81 -18.65
C ILE A 305 6.44 -8.41 -17.25
N PRO A 306 6.53 -9.75 -17.09
CA PRO A 306 6.83 -10.35 -15.81
C PRO A 306 8.21 -9.93 -15.30
N VAL A 307 8.27 -9.31 -14.12
CA VAL A 307 9.52 -8.87 -13.48
C VAL A 307 9.72 -9.70 -12.21
N PRO A 308 10.84 -10.43 -12.09
CA PRO A 308 11.10 -11.23 -10.88
C PRO A 308 11.20 -10.37 -9.63
N GLY A 309 10.64 -10.83 -8.52
CA GLY A 309 10.79 -10.21 -7.21
C GLY A 309 9.98 -8.94 -6.98
N ILE A 310 9.00 -8.61 -7.83
CA ILE A 310 8.03 -7.54 -7.59
C ILE A 310 6.76 -8.08 -6.93
N SER A 311 5.90 -7.18 -6.43
CA SER A 311 4.63 -7.58 -5.78
C SER A 311 3.50 -7.87 -6.76
N GLY A 312 3.59 -7.39 -8.00
CA GLY A 312 2.61 -7.67 -9.04
C GLY A 312 2.61 -6.70 -10.21
N VAL A 313 2.05 -7.15 -11.33
CA VAL A 313 1.70 -6.34 -12.51
C VAL A 313 0.26 -6.63 -12.91
N VAL A 314 -0.54 -5.57 -13.08
CA VAL A 314 -1.98 -5.68 -13.34
C VAL A 314 -2.40 -4.75 -14.48
N ALA A 315 -3.10 -5.32 -15.46
CA ALA A 315 -3.73 -4.55 -16.53
C ALA A 315 -4.87 -3.68 -15.94
N ASP A 316 -4.87 -2.39 -16.26
CA ASP A 316 -5.79 -1.41 -15.69
C ASP A 316 -5.77 -1.37 -14.14
N GLY A 317 -4.64 -1.73 -13.54
CA GLY A 317 -4.52 -1.84 -12.08
C GLY A 317 -4.55 -0.49 -11.35
N ILE A 318 -4.29 0.61 -12.06
CA ILE A 318 -4.40 2.00 -11.58
C ILE A 318 -5.13 2.86 -12.59
N LEU A 319 -4.63 2.94 -13.81
CA LEU A 319 -5.23 3.72 -14.89
C LEU A 319 -5.68 2.81 -16.04
N PRO A 320 -6.87 3.02 -16.60
CA PRO A 320 -7.35 2.23 -17.74
C PRO A 320 -6.43 2.34 -18.95
N GLY A 321 -6.12 1.21 -19.58
CA GLY A 321 -5.28 1.13 -20.77
C GLY A 321 -3.79 0.99 -20.51
N LEU A 322 -3.35 1.02 -19.26
CA LEU A 322 -1.96 0.79 -18.85
C LEU A 322 -1.83 -0.42 -17.92
N TYR A 323 -0.64 -1.00 -17.89
CA TYR A 323 -0.23 -1.96 -16.88
C TYR A 323 0.41 -1.20 -15.72
N ALA A 324 0.04 -1.56 -14.49
CA ALA A 324 0.58 -0.96 -13.31
C ALA A 324 1.33 -2.00 -12.48
N TYR A 325 2.54 -1.65 -12.08
CA TYR A 325 3.45 -2.49 -11.29
C TYR A 325 3.49 -2.02 -9.85
N GLU A 326 3.54 -2.98 -8.93
CA GLU A 326 3.78 -2.74 -7.50
C GLU A 326 5.10 -3.37 -7.08
N ALA A 327 5.94 -2.59 -6.40
CA ALA A 327 7.13 -3.05 -5.69
C ALA A 327 7.21 -2.35 -4.33
N GLY A 328 8.08 -2.79 -3.42
CA GLY A 328 8.17 -2.12 -2.13
C GLY A 328 9.36 -2.53 -1.27
N GLN A 329 9.65 -1.67 -0.28
CA GLN A 329 10.63 -1.89 0.78
C GLN A 329 9.90 -1.97 2.12
N CYS A 330 10.16 -3.01 2.91
CA CYS A 330 9.45 -3.27 4.16
C CYS A 330 9.77 -2.28 5.27
N CYS A 331 10.97 -1.68 5.26
CA CYS A 331 11.49 -0.88 6.36
C CYS A 331 12.21 0.35 5.85
N VAL A 332 11.63 1.54 6.03
CA VAL A 332 12.22 2.84 5.67
C VAL A 332 12.13 3.78 6.87
N GLY A 333 10.99 4.39 7.15
CA GLY A 333 10.80 5.25 8.32
C GLY A 333 10.99 4.53 9.65
N ASP A 334 10.51 3.29 9.75
CA ASP A 334 10.70 2.42 10.93
C ASP A 334 12.17 2.21 11.26
N HIS A 335 13.00 2.07 10.26
CA HIS A 335 14.45 1.91 10.36
C HIS A 335 15.10 3.11 11.05
N PHE A 336 14.69 4.32 10.66
CA PHE A 336 15.18 5.55 11.26
C PHE A 336 14.69 5.71 12.70
N GLN A 337 13.41 5.38 12.95
CA GLN A 337 12.83 5.43 14.28
C GLN A 337 13.47 4.39 15.20
N TRP A 338 13.63 3.15 14.73
CA TRP A 338 14.31 2.10 15.48
C TRP A 338 15.71 2.53 15.95
N PHE A 339 16.49 3.17 15.06
CA PHE A 339 17.84 3.66 15.43
C PHE A 339 17.77 4.72 16.53
N ILE A 340 16.84 5.65 16.43
CA ILE A 340 16.64 6.69 17.43
C ILE A 340 16.29 6.05 18.77
N ASP A 341 15.32 5.17 18.82
CA ASP A 341 14.80 4.61 20.06
C ASP A 341 15.79 3.67 20.76
N ASN A 342 16.63 2.96 19.99
CA ASN A 342 17.46 1.88 20.54
C ASN A 342 18.97 2.15 20.54
N CYS A 343 19.46 3.07 19.72
CA CYS A 343 20.92 3.22 19.49
C CYS A 343 21.46 4.63 19.73
N LEU A 344 20.60 5.62 19.97
CA LEU A 344 21.04 7.01 20.09
C LEU A 344 21.39 7.37 21.54
N PRO A 345 22.61 7.92 21.81
CA PRO A 345 23.00 8.37 23.15
C PRO A 345 22.14 9.53 23.65
N LYS A 346 21.85 9.52 24.96
CA LYS A 346 21.06 10.56 25.63
C LYS A 346 21.57 11.99 25.33
N SER A 347 22.87 12.19 25.21
CA SER A 347 23.48 13.49 24.91
C SER A 347 22.94 14.12 23.60
N TYR A 348 22.49 13.31 22.64
CA TYR A 348 21.92 13.79 21.39
C TYR A 348 20.51 14.37 21.62
N TYR A 349 19.71 13.75 22.48
CA TYR A 349 18.41 14.27 22.89
C TYR A 349 18.56 15.59 23.66
N ASP A 350 19.49 15.63 24.63
CA ASP A 350 19.77 16.82 25.42
C ASP A 350 20.23 18.00 24.55
N GLU A 351 21.02 17.74 23.50
CA GLU A 351 21.45 18.76 22.54
C GLU A 351 20.30 19.21 21.61
N ALA A 352 19.48 18.30 21.13
CA ALA A 352 18.32 18.62 20.30
C ALA A 352 17.31 19.50 21.07
N GLU A 353 17.04 19.16 22.33
CA GLU A 353 16.17 19.92 23.22
C GLU A 353 16.71 21.33 23.45
N LYS A 354 18.01 21.49 23.74
CA LYS A 354 18.65 22.81 23.87
C LYS A 354 18.54 23.68 22.62
N GLN A 355 18.48 23.06 21.44
CA GLN A 355 18.31 23.77 20.17
C GLN A 355 16.84 23.98 19.77
N GLY A 356 15.89 23.44 20.54
CA GLY A 356 14.45 23.53 20.25
C GLY A 356 14.05 22.82 18.94
N VAL A 357 14.76 21.74 18.56
CA VAL A 357 14.49 20.96 17.35
C VAL A 357 14.18 19.50 17.70
N ASN A 358 13.35 18.84 16.89
CA ASN A 358 13.14 17.41 17.07
C ASN A 358 14.42 16.62 16.72
N ILE A 359 14.52 15.40 17.25
CA ILE A 359 15.72 14.57 17.16
C ILE A 359 16.07 14.18 15.71
N HIS A 360 15.08 13.91 14.86
CA HIS A 360 15.30 13.65 13.44
C HIS A 360 15.93 14.85 12.72
N LYS A 361 15.41 16.06 12.96
CA LYS A 361 15.97 17.28 12.39
C LYS A 361 17.40 17.53 12.87
N PHE A 362 17.64 17.28 14.17
CA PHE A 362 18.98 17.40 14.75
C PHE A 362 20.00 16.46 14.10
N LEU A 363 19.64 15.18 13.93
CA LEU A 363 20.50 14.19 13.26
C LEU A 363 20.77 14.57 11.80
N ARG A 364 19.74 14.98 11.07
CA ARG A 364 19.89 15.45 9.68
C ARG A 364 20.88 16.59 9.56
N GLN A 365 20.80 17.61 10.41
CA GLN A 365 21.75 18.73 10.42
C GLN A 365 23.21 18.29 10.63
N LYS A 366 23.43 17.20 11.39
CA LYS A 366 24.77 16.61 11.53
C LYS A 366 25.19 15.81 10.28
N CYS A 367 24.25 15.07 9.69
CA CYS A 367 24.46 14.29 8.46
C CYS A 367 24.76 15.15 7.24
N GLU A 368 24.07 16.29 7.08
CA GLU A 368 24.25 17.24 5.96
C GLU A 368 25.68 17.79 5.83
N ARG A 369 26.45 17.79 6.92
CA ARG A 369 27.84 18.23 6.94
C ARG A 369 28.83 17.22 6.36
N LYS A 370 28.36 16.00 6.07
CA LYS A 370 29.18 14.88 5.60
C LYS A 370 29.00 14.64 4.11
N LYS A 371 30.09 14.25 3.46
CA LYS A 371 30.03 13.83 2.04
C LYS A 371 29.57 12.36 1.92
N PRO A 372 29.05 11.95 0.76
CA PRO A 372 28.81 10.54 0.45
C PRO A 372 30.08 9.70 0.70
N GLY A 373 29.92 8.57 1.39
CA GLY A 373 31.01 7.64 1.69
C GLY A 373 32.03 8.11 2.75
N GLU A 374 31.90 9.31 3.31
CA GLU A 374 32.84 9.82 4.33
C GLU A 374 32.85 8.95 5.60
N SER A 375 31.73 8.35 5.95
CA SER A 375 31.62 7.46 7.10
C SER A 375 32.33 6.11 6.89
N GLY A 376 32.53 5.68 5.64
CA GLY A 376 33.02 4.33 5.30
C GLY A 376 32.02 3.23 5.61
N LEU A 377 30.73 3.56 5.82
CA LEU A 377 29.67 2.61 6.15
C LEU A 377 28.86 2.24 4.91
N VAL A 378 28.48 0.95 4.83
CA VAL A 378 27.43 0.43 3.93
C VAL A 378 26.49 -0.40 4.76
N ALA A 379 25.17 -0.24 4.56
CA ALA A 379 24.17 -1.04 5.24
C ALA A 379 23.22 -1.72 4.25
N LEU A 380 22.64 -2.87 4.65
CA LEU A 380 21.49 -3.51 4.00
C LEU A 380 20.25 -3.13 4.81
N ASP A 381 19.25 -2.55 4.15
CA ASP A 381 18.03 -1.99 4.77
C ASP A 381 16.98 -3.03 5.20
N TRP A 382 17.39 -4.23 5.56
CA TRP A 382 16.55 -5.41 5.73
C TRP A 382 16.07 -5.66 7.16
N TRP A 383 15.89 -4.63 7.99
CA TRP A 383 15.47 -4.77 9.40
C TRP A 383 14.12 -5.47 9.56
N ASN A 384 13.30 -5.50 8.51
CA ASN A 384 12.02 -6.21 8.48
C ASN A 384 11.90 -7.15 7.27
N GLY A 385 12.99 -7.85 6.93
CA GLY A 385 13.07 -8.67 5.72
C GLY A 385 13.10 -7.86 4.43
N VAL A 386 12.95 -8.53 3.29
CA VAL A 386 12.97 -7.92 1.94
C VAL A 386 11.70 -8.28 1.19
N ARG A 387 10.93 -7.25 0.77
CA ARG A 387 9.78 -7.43 -0.13
C ARG A 387 10.26 -7.51 -1.56
N SER A 388 10.76 -6.44 -2.13
CA SER A 388 11.34 -6.40 -3.48
C SER A 388 12.85 -6.14 -3.38
N VAL A 389 13.71 -6.83 -4.09
CA VAL A 389 13.46 -7.78 -5.17
C VAL A 389 13.67 -9.25 -4.76
N LEU A 390 14.07 -9.52 -3.51
CA LEU A 390 14.44 -10.87 -3.06
C LEU A 390 13.24 -11.69 -2.57
N VAL A 391 12.16 -11.04 -2.16
CA VAL A 391 10.93 -11.66 -1.62
C VAL A 391 11.26 -12.67 -0.51
N ASP A 392 12.03 -12.21 0.49
CA ASP A 392 12.54 -13.06 1.57
C ASP A 392 12.43 -12.37 2.93
N ALA A 393 11.46 -12.80 3.75
CA ALA A 393 11.21 -12.29 5.09
C ALA A 393 12.21 -12.81 6.14
N ASP A 394 13.07 -13.78 5.77
CA ASP A 394 14.06 -14.36 6.69
C ASP A 394 15.42 -13.65 6.64
N LEU A 395 15.57 -12.69 5.75
CA LEU A 395 16.72 -11.80 5.71
C LEU A 395 16.64 -10.74 6.81
N SER A 396 17.79 -10.23 7.24
CA SER A 396 17.88 -9.24 8.31
C SER A 396 18.88 -8.14 7.99
N GLY A 397 18.73 -6.99 8.66
CA GLY A 397 19.59 -5.83 8.48
C GLY A 397 21.05 -6.11 8.83
N MET A 398 21.94 -5.40 8.15
CA MET A 398 23.39 -5.47 8.38
C MET A 398 24.03 -4.10 8.17
N MET A 399 25.09 -3.82 8.92
CA MET A 399 25.95 -2.66 8.69
C MET A 399 27.42 -3.07 8.69
N LEU A 400 28.16 -2.64 7.69
CA LEU A 400 29.60 -2.91 7.53
C LEU A 400 30.40 -1.60 7.60
N GLY A 401 31.67 -1.69 8.09
CA GLY A 401 32.61 -0.57 8.08
C GLY A 401 32.70 0.19 9.41
N MET A 402 32.04 -0.24 10.49
CA MET A 402 32.08 0.41 11.80
C MET A 402 33.48 0.39 12.43
N THR A 403 33.87 1.52 13.01
CA THR A 403 35.14 1.70 13.73
C THR A 403 34.89 2.42 15.05
N LEU A 404 35.92 2.54 15.90
CA LEU A 404 35.83 3.32 17.15
C LEU A 404 35.60 4.83 16.91
N ARG A 405 35.70 5.30 15.68
CA ARG A 405 35.44 6.71 15.30
C ARG A 405 34.01 6.92 14.76
N THR A 406 33.28 5.84 14.50
CA THR A 406 31.91 5.91 13.99
C THR A 406 31.00 6.61 14.99
N LYS A 407 30.24 7.59 14.53
CA LYS A 407 29.32 8.39 15.33
C LYS A 407 27.86 8.04 14.98
N PRO A 408 26.90 8.37 15.84
CA PRO A 408 25.48 8.14 15.57
C PRO A 408 24.98 8.73 14.25
N GLU A 409 25.41 9.94 13.89
CA GLU A 409 25.06 10.55 12.60
C GLU A 409 25.64 9.81 11.39
N ASP A 410 26.76 9.10 11.52
CA ASP A 410 27.31 8.24 10.46
C ASP A 410 26.39 7.06 10.20
N ILE A 411 25.93 6.43 11.28
CA ILE A 411 24.99 5.30 11.23
C ILE A 411 23.67 5.76 10.64
N TYR A 412 23.09 6.85 11.15
CA TYR A 412 21.80 7.36 10.69
C TYR A 412 21.82 7.70 9.19
N ARG A 413 22.92 8.32 8.70
CA ARG A 413 23.11 8.58 7.28
C ARG A 413 23.22 7.29 6.45
N ALA A 414 23.99 6.31 6.92
CA ALA A 414 24.14 5.03 6.23
C ALA A 414 22.81 4.26 6.12
N LEU A 415 21.92 4.39 7.11
CA LEU A 415 20.57 3.82 7.06
C LEU A 415 19.71 4.50 5.99
N ILE A 416 19.78 5.83 5.86
CA ILE A 416 19.10 6.57 4.79
C ILE A 416 19.65 6.16 3.42
N GLU A 417 20.97 6.10 3.27
CA GLU A 417 21.63 5.68 2.02
C GLU A 417 21.25 4.25 1.64
N ALA A 418 21.14 3.33 2.60
CA ALA A 418 20.71 1.94 2.37
C ALA A 418 19.30 1.86 1.77
N THR A 419 18.35 2.66 2.28
CA THR A 419 16.98 2.69 1.71
C THR A 419 16.96 3.26 0.29
N ALA A 420 17.83 4.21 -0.02
CA ALA A 420 18.01 4.73 -1.38
C ALA A 420 18.62 3.66 -2.33
N TYR A 421 19.60 2.86 -1.84
CA TYR A 421 20.15 1.73 -2.62
C TYR A 421 19.09 0.66 -2.88
N GLY A 422 18.25 0.34 -1.90
CA GLY A 422 17.12 -0.58 -2.10
C GLY A 422 16.15 -0.09 -3.18
N THR A 423 15.82 1.21 -3.19
CA THR A 423 15.03 1.83 -4.27
C THR A 423 15.73 1.72 -5.64
N ARG A 424 17.06 1.95 -5.70
CA ARG A 424 17.83 1.79 -6.93
C ARG A 424 17.84 0.35 -7.43
N MET A 425 17.95 -0.64 -6.53
CA MET A 425 17.82 -2.07 -6.89
C MET A 425 16.48 -2.36 -7.56
N ILE A 426 15.38 -1.80 -7.06
CA ILE A 426 14.05 -1.95 -7.65
C ILE A 426 14.01 -1.34 -9.06
N ILE A 427 14.52 -0.12 -9.23
CA ILE A 427 14.59 0.56 -10.53
C ILE A 427 15.44 -0.23 -11.53
N ASP A 428 16.60 -0.71 -11.09
CA ASP A 428 17.51 -1.47 -11.95
C ASP A 428 16.88 -2.79 -12.40
N VAL A 429 16.17 -3.52 -11.52
CA VAL A 429 15.46 -4.75 -11.89
C VAL A 429 14.34 -4.49 -12.89
N PHE A 430 13.58 -3.41 -12.78
CA PHE A 430 12.62 -3.04 -13.82
C PHE A 430 13.30 -2.84 -15.17
N ARG A 431 14.36 -2.03 -15.22
CA ARG A 431 15.10 -1.72 -16.45
C ARG A 431 15.79 -2.95 -17.06
N GLU A 432 16.40 -3.80 -16.23
CA GLU A 432 17.03 -5.06 -16.67
C GLU A 432 16.03 -6.04 -17.29
N ASN A 433 14.74 -5.95 -16.92
CA ASN A 433 13.67 -6.76 -17.51
C ASN A 433 12.88 -6.03 -18.62
N GLY A 434 13.34 -4.86 -19.08
CA GLY A 434 12.75 -4.15 -20.22
C GLY A 434 11.55 -3.25 -19.86
N VAL A 435 11.33 -2.96 -18.57
CA VAL A 435 10.32 -1.99 -18.13
C VAL A 435 11.00 -0.66 -17.84
N ASP A 436 10.65 0.36 -18.62
CA ASP A 436 11.24 1.69 -18.53
C ASP A 436 10.87 2.41 -17.22
N VAL A 437 11.86 3.08 -16.61
CA VAL A 437 11.68 4.03 -15.52
C VAL A 437 12.31 5.35 -15.93
N ASN A 438 11.49 6.31 -16.38
CA ASN A 438 11.93 7.56 -17.00
C ASN A 438 11.79 8.79 -16.09
N SER A 439 10.85 8.75 -15.14
CA SER A 439 10.58 9.83 -14.19
C SER A 439 10.31 9.27 -12.81
N PHE A 440 10.76 10.00 -11.79
CA PHE A 440 10.58 9.59 -10.40
C PHE A 440 9.87 10.67 -9.58
N TYR A 441 8.81 10.24 -8.89
CA TYR A 441 8.01 11.07 -8.01
C TYR A 441 8.05 10.50 -6.60
N ALA A 442 8.00 11.37 -5.58
CA ALA A 442 7.96 10.96 -4.19
C ALA A 442 6.78 11.60 -3.47
N ALA A 443 6.05 10.79 -2.70
CA ALA A 443 4.96 11.19 -1.83
C ALA A 443 5.19 10.66 -0.41
N GLY A 444 4.33 11.02 0.52
CA GLY A 444 4.38 10.59 1.91
C GLY A 444 5.25 11.47 2.81
N GLY A 445 5.20 11.20 4.12
CA GLY A 445 5.73 12.10 5.14
C GLY A 445 7.23 12.37 5.05
N ILE A 446 8.04 11.39 4.62
CA ILE A 446 9.49 11.55 4.46
C ILE A 446 9.78 12.55 3.35
N SER A 447 9.15 12.39 2.17
CA SER A 447 9.39 13.26 1.03
C SER A 447 9.00 14.72 1.29
N GLN A 448 7.99 14.95 2.13
CA GLN A 448 7.52 16.28 2.50
C GLN A 448 8.43 17.00 3.49
N LYS A 449 9.04 16.27 4.42
CA LYS A 449 9.70 16.81 5.61
C LYS A 449 11.23 16.71 5.60
N ASP A 450 11.80 15.92 4.68
CA ASP A 450 13.23 15.60 4.68
C ASP A 450 13.95 15.89 3.35
N PRO A 451 14.38 17.16 3.15
CA PRO A 451 15.12 17.55 1.94
C PRO A 451 16.44 16.80 1.74
N MET A 452 17.14 16.45 2.83
CA MET A 452 18.41 15.73 2.75
C MET A 452 18.20 14.31 2.22
N THR A 453 17.21 13.60 2.72
CA THR A 453 16.84 12.27 2.23
C THR A 453 16.47 12.34 0.75
N MET A 454 15.67 13.32 0.32
CA MET A 454 15.33 13.47 -1.09
C MET A 454 16.54 13.75 -1.99
N GLN A 455 17.51 14.54 -1.52
CA GLN A 455 18.75 14.77 -2.27
C GLN A 455 19.60 13.49 -2.36
N ILE A 456 19.73 12.74 -1.26
CA ILE A 456 20.44 11.43 -1.26
C ILE A 456 19.80 10.47 -2.27
N TYR A 457 18.46 10.37 -2.26
CA TYR A 457 17.74 9.53 -3.23
C TYR A 457 18.00 9.98 -4.67
N ALA A 458 17.90 11.29 -4.96
CA ALA A 458 18.18 11.82 -6.31
C ALA A 458 19.59 11.47 -6.78
N ASP A 459 20.59 11.62 -5.89
CA ASP A 459 21.99 11.32 -6.19
C ASP A 459 22.22 9.80 -6.37
N VAL A 460 21.61 8.96 -5.56
CA VAL A 460 21.74 7.49 -5.61
C VAL A 460 21.09 6.90 -6.86
N ILE A 461 19.85 7.31 -7.16
CA ILE A 461 19.11 6.77 -8.33
C ILE A 461 19.51 7.49 -9.64
N ASN A 462 20.30 8.56 -9.55
CA ASN A 462 20.72 9.43 -10.65
C ASN A 462 19.54 9.90 -11.51
N MET A 463 18.46 10.35 -10.86
CA MET A 463 17.27 10.88 -11.52
C MET A 463 16.73 12.10 -10.76
N PRO A 464 16.16 13.09 -11.47
CA PRO A 464 15.40 14.15 -10.82
C PRO A 464 14.20 13.58 -10.05
N ILE A 465 13.98 14.07 -8.82
CA ILE A 465 12.83 13.69 -7.99
C ILE A 465 11.87 14.86 -7.87
N LYS A 466 10.64 14.65 -8.30
CA LYS A 466 9.49 15.56 -8.10
C LYS A 466 8.73 15.16 -6.84
N ILE A 467 8.25 16.14 -6.10
CA ILE A 467 7.56 15.91 -4.82
C ILE A 467 6.06 16.16 -4.98
N ALA A 468 5.24 15.23 -4.54
CA ALA A 468 3.78 15.41 -4.48
C ALA A 468 3.43 16.67 -3.65
N ASP A 469 2.46 17.46 -4.12
CA ASP A 469 1.95 18.63 -3.40
C ASP A 469 0.56 18.36 -2.82
N CYS A 470 0.47 17.27 -2.06
CA CYS A 470 -0.75 16.89 -1.35
C CYS A 470 -0.36 16.27 0.00
N GLU A 471 -1.03 16.71 1.06
CA GLU A 471 -0.87 16.11 2.40
C GLU A 471 -1.75 14.85 2.55
N GLN A 472 -2.92 14.86 1.90
CA GLN A 472 -3.93 13.80 1.94
C GLN A 472 -4.04 13.11 0.55
N GLY A 473 -2.92 12.62 0.03
CA GLY A 473 -2.86 12.10 -1.34
C GLY A 473 -3.77 10.91 -1.62
N GLY A 474 -4.01 10.01 -0.64
CA GLY A 474 -5.01 8.95 -0.74
C GLY A 474 -6.41 9.51 -0.95
N ALA A 475 -6.86 10.38 -0.06
CA ALA A 475 -8.18 10.99 -0.16
C ALA A 475 -8.32 11.89 -1.41
N LEU A 476 -7.26 12.63 -1.83
CA LEU A 476 -7.29 13.41 -3.07
C LEU A 476 -7.45 12.50 -4.30
N GLY A 477 -6.68 11.42 -4.37
CA GLY A 477 -6.82 10.43 -5.44
C GLY A 477 -8.21 9.83 -5.48
N SER A 478 -8.75 9.44 -4.31
CA SER A 478 -10.12 8.94 -4.19
C SER A 478 -11.16 9.96 -4.67
N ALA A 479 -10.98 11.26 -4.35
CA ALA A 479 -11.86 12.32 -4.87
C ALA A 479 -11.80 12.44 -6.40
N ILE A 480 -10.63 12.22 -7.02
CA ILE A 480 -10.49 12.16 -8.48
C ILE A 480 -11.34 11.02 -9.07
N TYR A 481 -11.28 9.81 -8.47
CA TYR A 481 -12.13 8.69 -8.89
C TYR A 481 -13.62 9.03 -8.72
N GLY A 482 -14.01 9.66 -7.61
CA GLY A 482 -15.38 10.12 -7.37
C GLY A 482 -15.87 11.12 -8.42
N ALA A 483 -15.03 12.09 -8.78
CA ALA A 483 -15.34 13.06 -9.84
C ALA A 483 -15.49 12.39 -11.21
N CYS A 484 -14.65 11.39 -11.52
CA CYS A 484 -14.77 10.61 -12.75
C CYS A 484 -16.04 9.75 -12.79
N ALA A 485 -16.42 9.12 -11.68
CA ALA A 485 -17.66 8.36 -11.58
C ALA A 485 -18.92 9.21 -11.82
N ALA A 486 -18.87 10.51 -11.49
CA ALA A 486 -19.94 11.45 -11.77
C ALA A 486 -20.03 11.82 -13.25
N GLY A 487 -18.90 11.85 -13.98
CA GLY A 487 -18.79 12.21 -15.40
C GLY A 487 -18.88 13.71 -15.67
N ALA A 488 -18.41 14.13 -16.85
CA ALA A 488 -18.35 15.55 -17.25
C ALA A 488 -19.74 16.20 -17.31
N GLN A 489 -20.79 15.47 -17.62
CA GLN A 489 -22.17 16.00 -17.69
C GLN A 489 -22.66 16.51 -16.32
N LYS A 490 -22.20 15.94 -15.22
CA LYS A 490 -22.50 16.41 -13.86
C LYS A 490 -21.46 17.40 -13.30
N GLY A 491 -20.42 17.72 -14.11
CA GLY A 491 -19.35 18.64 -13.73
C GLY A 491 -18.06 17.95 -13.23
N GLY A 492 -17.97 16.63 -13.36
CA GLY A 492 -16.78 15.82 -13.13
C GLY A 492 -15.94 15.66 -14.41
N TYR A 493 -15.33 14.46 -14.58
CA TYR A 493 -14.45 14.14 -15.71
C TYR A 493 -14.88 12.83 -16.36
N ASP A 494 -14.69 12.70 -17.69
CA ASP A 494 -15.02 11.47 -18.43
C ASP A 494 -13.88 10.44 -18.40
N SER A 495 -12.69 10.82 -17.92
CA SER A 495 -11.57 9.91 -17.77
C SER A 495 -10.72 10.21 -16.52
N LEU A 496 -10.03 9.20 -16.00
CA LEU A 496 -9.04 9.38 -14.93
C LEU A 496 -7.84 10.20 -15.39
N TYR A 497 -7.52 10.18 -16.66
CA TYR A 497 -6.45 11.00 -17.24
C TYR A 497 -6.77 12.49 -17.13
N ASP A 498 -8.00 12.89 -17.46
CA ASP A 498 -8.45 14.27 -17.35
C ASP A 498 -8.54 14.71 -15.88
N GLY A 499 -9.07 13.84 -15.02
CA GLY A 499 -9.15 14.08 -13.57
C GLY A 499 -7.77 14.25 -12.93
N ALA A 500 -6.84 13.36 -13.23
CA ALA A 500 -5.46 13.42 -12.74
C ALA A 500 -4.71 14.66 -13.27
N ALA A 501 -4.90 15.01 -14.54
CA ALA A 501 -4.28 16.21 -15.12
C ALA A 501 -4.81 17.51 -14.51
N ALA A 502 -6.09 17.54 -14.12
CA ALA A 502 -6.73 18.73 -13.56
C ALA A 502 -6.50 18.89 -12.04
N LEU A 503 -6.50 17.80 -11.29
CA LEU A 503 -6.50 17.81 -9.82
C LEU A 503 -5.20 17.32 -9.21
N GLY A 504 -4.39 16.55 -9.96
CA GLY A 504 -3.09 16.06 -9.48
C GLY A 504 -2.10 17.20 -9.25
N LYS A 505 -1.36 17.12 -8.14
CA LYS A 505 -0.49 18.21 -7.70
C LYS A 505 0.94 17.75 -7.45
N VAL A 506 1.89 18.54 -7.96
CA VAL A 506 3.34 18.39 -7.76
C VAL A 506 3.93 19.73 -7.37
N LYS A 507 4.85 19.74 -6.41
CA LYS A 507 5.57 20.96 -6.01
C LYS A 507 6.49 21.46 -7.12
N ASP A 508 6.69 22.77 -7.18
CA ASP A 508 7.68 23.38 -8.08
C ASP A 508 9.10 22.93 -7.80
N LYS A 509 9.38 22.55 -6.55
CA LYS A 509 10.70 22.09 -6.12
C LYS A 509 11.01 20.70 -6.65
N VAL A 510 12.11 20.59 -7.41
CA VAL A 510 12.67 19.33 -7.91
C VAL A 510 14.08 19.14 -7.31
N TYR A 511 14.38 17.92 -6.88
CA TYR A 511 15.73 17.54 -6.45
C TYR A 511 16.47 16.95 -7.64
N TYR A 512 17.50 17.65 -8.11
CA TYR A 512 18.35 17.18 -9.21
C TYR A 512 19.56 16.42 -8.66
N PRO A 513 20.02 15.35 -9.32
CA PRO A 513 21.23 14.65 -8.92
C PRO A 513 22.45 15.56 -9.06
N ILE A 514 23.34 15.49 -8.07
CA ILE A 514 24.61 16.22 -8.04
C ILE A 514 25.70 15.31 -8.63
N PRO A 515 26.32 15.62 -9.79
CA PRO A 515 27.21 14.71 -10.50
C PRO A 515 28.34 14.14 -9.64
N GLU A 516 28.97 14.95 -8.79
CA GLU A 516 30.06 14.54 -7.91
C GLU A 516 29.59 13.52 -6.86
N ASN A 517 28.35 13.67 -6.35
CA ASN A 517 27.76 12.72 -5.43
C ASN A 517 27.37 11.43 -6.13
N VAL A 518 26.82 11.52 -7.34
CA VAL A 518 26.45 10.35 -8.17
C VAL A 518 27.65 9.43 -8.37
N GLU A 519 28.84 9.98 -8.70
CA GLU A 519 30.05 9.18 -8.88
C GLU A 519 30.45 8.43 -7.59
N LEU A 520 30.31 9.06 -6.44
CA LEU A 520 30.61 8.44 -5.15
C LEU A 520 29.56 7.38 -4.79
N TYR A 521 28.26 7.69 -4.99
CA TYR A 521 27.18 6.75 -4.73
C TYR A 521 27.19 5.56 -5.67
N ASN A 522 27.65 5.68 -6.90
CA ASN A 522 27.85 4.52 -7.79
C ASN A 522 28.84 3.52 -7.17
N LYS A 523 29.96 3.99 -6.64
CA LYS A 523 30.96 3.11 -5.97
C LYS A 523 30.38 2.44 -4.72
N LEU A 524 29.62 3.18 -3.91
CA LEU A 524 28.98 2.64 -2.71
C LEU A 524 27.86 1.65 -3.06
N PHE A 525 27.13 1.92 -4.14
CA PHE A 525 26.10 1.02 -4.63
C PHE A 525 26.67 -0.29 -5.17
N ASP A 526 27.84 -0.25 -5.82
CA ASP A 526 28.54 -1.47 -6.24
C ASP A 526 28.87 -2.36 -5.03
N GLU A 527 29.35 -1.78 -3.92
CA GLU A 527 29.57 -2.51 -2.68
C GLU A 527 28.27 -3.01 -2.04
N TYR A 528 27.21 -2.19 -2.04
CA TYR A 528 25.89 -2.60 -1.59
C TYR A 528 25.37 -3.80 -2.40
N LYS A 529 25.49 -3.78 -3.73
CA LYS A 529 25.05 -4.85 -4.64
C LYS A 529 25.80 -6.16 -4.37
N ILE A 530 27.12 -6.10 -4.11
CA ILE A 530 27.91 -7.29 -3.73
C ILE A 530 27.34 -7.91 -2.44
N LEU A 531 27.10 -7.09 -1.41
CA LEU A 531 26.56 -7.57 -0.13
C LEU A 531 25.13 -8.09 -0.28
N HIS A 532 24.29 -7.38 -1.05
CA HIS A 532 22.92 -7.75 -1.37
C HIS A 532 22.87 -9.13 -2.02
N ASP A 533 23.69 -9.39 -3.04
CA ASP A 533 23.70 -10.67 -3.74
C ASP A 533 24.31 -11.77 -2.88
N TYR A 534 25.39 -11.50 -2.16
CA TYR A 534 26.07 -12.46 -1.29
C TYR A 534 25.16 -13.03 -0.19
N PHE A 535 24.38 -12.17 0.48
CA PHE A 535 23.46 -12.60 1.54
C PHE A 535 22.06 -12.93 1.02
N GLY A 536 21.58 -12.21 0.01
CA GLY A 536 20.20 -12.32 -0.46
C GLY A 536 19.95 -13.42 -1.49
N ARG A 537 21.00 -13.81 -2.28
CA ARG A 537 20.87 -14.81 -3.34
C ARG A 537 21.44 -16.19 -2.98
N GLY A 538 21.72 -16.41 -1.69
CA GLY A 538 21.99 -17.73 -1.15
C GLY A 538 23.46 -18.16 -1.12
N GLU A 539 24.44 -17.30 -1.44
CA GLU A 539 25.85 -17.62 -1.24
C GLU A 539 26.18 -17.79 0.25
N ASN A 540 25.57 -16.98 1.13
CA ASN A 540 25.73 -17.10 2.57
C ASN A 540 24.41 -16.96 3.33
N ASN A 541 23.90 -18.04 3.84
CA ASN A 541 22.64 -18.10 4.60
C ASN A 541 22.81 -17.81 6.10
N VAL A 542 23.83 -17.04 6.51
CA VAL A 542 24.07 -16.75 7.93
C VAL A 542 22.87 -16.09 8.63
N MET A 543 22.18 -15.17 7.95
CA MET A 543 21.01 -14.48 8.50
C MET A 543 19.88 -15.46 8.84
N LYS A 544 19.60 -16.41 7.95
CA LYS A 544 18.58 -17.45 8.16
C LYS A 544 18.96 -18.39 9.30
N ARG A 545 20.20 -18.84 9.35
CA ARG A 545 20.68 -19.67 10.48
C ARG A 545 20.60 -18.96 11.83
N LEU A 546 20.89 -17.66 11.88
CA LEU A 546 20.74 -16.86 13.10
C LEU A 546 19.27 -16.73 13.52
N LYS A 547 18.35 -16.57 12.56
CA LYS A 547 16.91 -16.55 12.83
C LYS A 547 16.40 -17.89 13.34
N GLU A 548 16.85 -18.99 12.78
CA GLU A 548 16.55 -20.35 13.27
C GLU A 548 17.03 -20.54 14.70
N LEU A 549 18.27 -20.13 15.02
CA LEU A 549 18.81 -20.20 16.38
C LEU A 549 18.03 -19.32 17.38
N LYS A 550 17.54 -18.17 16.95
CA LYS A 550 16.71 -17.30 17.80
C LYS A 550 15.36 -17.94 18.15
N ASN A 551 14.80 -18.75 17.24
CA ASN A 551 13.48 -19.36 17.38
C ASN A 551 13.53 -20.78 17.96
N SER A 552 14.73 -21.34 18.16
CA SER A 552 14.97 -22.64 18.83
C SER A 552 15.10 -22.46 20.35
#